data_d039ebe42b53a901705e3fdf248a499a
#
_entry.id   d039ebe42b53a901705e3fdf248a499a
#
_cell.length_a   1.000
_cell.length_b   1.000
_cell.length_c   1.000
_cell.angle_alpha   90.00
_cell.angle_beta   90.00
_cell.angle_gamma   90.00
#
_symmetry.space_group_name_H-M   'P 1'
#
loop_
_entity.id
_entity.type
_entity.pdbx_description
1 polymer ?
#
loop_
_entity_poly.entity_id
_entity_poly.type
_entity_poly.pdbx_seq_one_letter_code
_entity_poly.pdbx_strand_id
1 'polypeptide(L)'
;PTVFIYQQLDGARHDKLLRQMQRATTLPLALAEAGAAAEAGHVYLVPGGIGLVSGGDGLRFADGAQAFSQLAAGDSAIVALSGTDPALIDAIMAQSWAGALVLAQLPSGCYEPAAVQALIARGVAADTPQHLASQLAKRWPGRKGSEA
;
A
#
# COMPACT_ATOMS: atom_id res chain seq x y z
N PRO A 1 -4.75 -1.52 -11.71
CA PRO A 1 -4.06 -1.98 -10.49
C PRO A 1 -4.95 -1.93 -9.27
N THR A 2 -4.56 -2.67 -8.25
CA THR A 2 -5.24 -2.66 -6.96
C THR A 2 -4.33 -1.95 -5.96
N VAL A 3 -4.92 -1.12 -5.11
CA VAL A 3 -4.16 -0.36 -4.11
C VAL A 3 -4.53 -0.85 -2.73
N PHE A 4 -3.52 -1.19 -1.93
CA PHE A 4 -3.70 -1.61 -0.54
C PHE A 4 -3.04 -0.59 0.37
N ILE A 5 -3.80 -0.03 1.30
CA ILE A 5 -3.29 0.96 2.26
C ILE A 5 -3.28 0.32 3.64
N TYR A 6 -2.08 0.11 4.16
CA TYR A 6 -1.86 -0.47 5.48
C TYR A 6 -1.68 0.65 6.48
N GLN A 7 -2.69 0.89 7.28
CA GLN A 7 -2.68 1.95 8.28
C GLN A 7 -3.21 1.40 9.59
N GLN A 8 -2.44 1.52 10.66
CA GLN A 8 -2.88 1.07 11.97
C GLN A 8 -3.61 2.21 12.67
N LEU A 9 -4.90 2.08 12.79
CA LEU A 9 -5.77 3.04 13.45
C LEU A 9 -6.80 2.30 14.29
N ASP A 10 -7.38 2.99 15.26
CA ASP A 10 -8.55 2.49 15.97
C ASP A 10 -9.72 2.35 14.99
N GLY A 11 -10.62 1.40 15.22
CA GLY A 11 -11.69 1.09 14.30
C GLY A 11 -12.49 2.29 13.81
N ALA A 12 -12.86 3.19 14.73
CA ALA A 12 -13.60 4.40 14.37
C ALA A 12 -12.79 5.32 13.44
N ARG A 13 -11.47 5.31 13.57
CA ARG A 13 -10.60 6.11 12.71
C ARG A 13 -10.50 5.55 11.30
N HIS A 14 -10.60 4.23 11.16
CA HIS A 14 -10.63 3.62 9.83
C HIS A 14 -11.84 4.12 9.04
N ASP A 15 -13.01 4.16 9.65
CA ASP A 15 -14.21 4.67 8.99
C ASP A 15 -14.07 6.13 8.59
N LYS A 16 -13.49 6.94 9.46
CA LYS A 16 -13.28 8.35 9.17
C LYS A 16 -12.31 8.55 8.02
N LEU A 17 -11.20 7.82 8.03
CA LEU A 17 -10.21 7.88 6.96
C LEU A 17 -10.81 7.43 5.65
N LEU A 18 -11.58 6.37 5.66
CA LEU A 18 -12.23 5.85 4.46
C LEU A 18 -13.12 6.92 3.84
N ARG A 19 -13.93 7.62 4.64
CA ARG A 19 -14.78 8.69 4.13
C ARG A 19 -13.99 9.85 3.57
N GLN A 20 -12.87 10.21 4.19
CA GLN A 20 -12.00 11.26 3.67
C GLN A 20 -11.39 10.88 2.33
N MET A 21 -10.92 9.66 2.22
CA MET A 21 -10.32 9.16 0.97
C MET A 21 -11.34 9.05 -0.15
N GLN A 22 -12.59 8.71 0.18
CA GLN A 22 -13.67 8.61 -0.78
C GLN A 22 -13.89 9.92 -1.54
N ARG A 23 -13.62 11.06 -0.89
CA ARG A 23 -13.75 12.38 -1.50
C ARG A 23 -12.60 12.72 -2.43
N ALA A 24 -11.48 12.02 -2.29
CA ALA A 24 -10.27 12.34 -3.03
C ALA A 24 -10.08 11.49 -4.29
N THR A 25 -10.90 10.47 -4.48
CA THR A 25 -10.75 9.56 -5.62
C THR A 25 -12.10 9.08 -6.11
N THR A 26 -12.14 8.75 -7.40
CA THR A 26 -13.31 8.14 -8.02
C THR A 26 -13.24 6.61 -7.99
N LEU A 27 -12.12 6.05 -7.55
CA LEU A 27 -11.97 4.60 -7.45
C LEU A 27 -12.81 4.06 -6.31
N PRO A 28 -13.36 2.85 -6.45
CA PRO A 28 -14.07 2.22 -5.33
C PRO A 28 -13.14 2.00 -4.14
N LEU A 29 -13.59 2.41 -2.98
CA LEU A 29 -12.87 2.26 -1.72
C LEU A 29 -13.62 1.35 -0.78
N ALA A 30 -12.90 0.47 -0.10
CA ALA A 30 -13.50 -0.43 0.87
C ALA A 30 -12.54 -0.71 2.02
N LEU A 31 -13.10 -1.06 3.17
CA LEU A 31 -12.33 -1.59 4.28
C LEU A 31 -12.13 -3.09 4.02
N ALA A 32 -10.89 -3.55 4.11
CA ALA A 32 -10.59 -4.96 3.91
C ALA A 32 -11.18 -5.80 5.05
N GLU A 33 -11.84 -6.89 4.69
CA GLU A 33 -12.44 -7.81 5.65
C GLU A 33 -11.93 -9.21 5.39
N ALA A 34 -11.63 -9.94 6.46
CA ALA A 34 -11.14 -11.32 6.35
C ALA A 34 -12.14 -12.18 5.58
N GLY A 35 -11.65 -12.95 4.62
CA GLY A 35 -12.46 -13.81 3.77
C GLY A 35 -12.93 -13.15 2.48
N ALA A 36 -12.86 -11.83 2.36
CA ALA A 36 -13.29 -11.13 1.16
C ALA A 36 -12.21 -11.20 0.07
N ALA A 37 -12.63 -11.24 -1.17
CA ALA A 37 -11.70 -11.19 -2.31
C ALA A 37 -11.17 -9.77 -2.53
N ALA A 38 -9.91 -9.67 -2.94
CA ALA A 38 -9.33 -8.40 -3.36
C ALA A 38 -9.56 -8.23 -4.85
N GLU A 39 -10.32 -7.22 -5.24
CA GLU A 39 -10.71 -7.01 -6.62
C GLU A 39 -9.86 -5.97 -7.32
N ALA A 40 -9.59 -6.19 -8.60
CA ALA A 40 -8.80 -5.25 -9.39
C ALA A 40 -9.52 -3.90 -9.51
N GLY A 41 -8.75 -2.83 -9.55
CA GLY A 41 -9.29 -1.49 -9.72
C GLY A 41 -9.85 -0.87 -8.45
N HIS A 42 -9.70 -1.53 -7.33
CA HIS A 42 -10.20 -1.05 -6.04
C HIS A 42 -9.07 -0.52 -5.16
N VAL A 43 -9.42 0.32 -4.22
CA VAL A 43 -8.53 0.76 -3.15
C VAL A 43 -9.04 0.16 -1.84
N TYR A 44 -8.17 -0.53 -1.13
CA TYR A 44 -8.52 -1.16 0.14
C TYR A 44 -7.74 -0.54 1.28
N LEU A 45 -8.45 -0.16 2.33
CA LEU A 45 -7.83 0.20 3.60
C LEU A 45 -7.74 -1.09 4.42
N VAL A 46 -6.52 -1.50 4.76
CA VAL A 46 -6.25 -2.78 5.41
C VAL A 46 -5.89 -2.56 6.87
N PRO A 47 -6.76 -2.97 7.80
CA PRO A 47 -6.45 -2.87 9.23
C PRO A 47 -5.28 -3.76 9.63
N GLY A 48 -4.66 -3.44 10.76
CA GLY A 48 -3.60 -4.27 11.31
C GLY A 48 -4.09 -5.70 11.57
N GLY A 49 -3.21 -6.66 11.33
CA GLY A 49 -3.54 -8.07 11.54
C GLY A 49 -4.18 -8.76 10.36
N ILE A 50 -4.56 -8.02 9.32
CA ILE A 50 -5.11 -8.60 8.09
C ILE A 50 -4.03 -8.56 7.01
N GLY A 51 -3.85 -9.66 6.31
CA GLY A 51 -2.94 -9.77 5.19
C GLY A 51 -3.63 -10.40 3.99
N LEU A 52 -2.83 -10.84 3.04
CA LEU A 52 -3.31 -11.41 1.79
C LEU A 52 -2.88 -12.87 1.65
N VAL A 53 -3.79 -13.68 1.14
CA VAL A 53 -3.49 -15.06 0.76
C VAL A 53 -3.89 -15.29 -0.67
N SER A 54 -3.18 -16.19 -1.34
CA SER A 54 -3.49 -16.57 -2.71
C SER A 54 -4.48 -17.70 -2.70
N GLY A 55 -5.54 -17.56 -3.48
CA GLY A 55 -6.54 -18.62 -3.65
C GLY A 55 -6.68 -18.99 -5.12
N GLY A 56 -7.53 -19.96 -5.41
CA GLY A 56 -7.76 -20.41 -6.78
C GLY A 56 -8.34 -19.32 -7.69
N ASP A 57 -9.03 -18.38 -7.11
CA ASP A 57 -9.69 -17.29 -7.84
C ASP A 57 -9.03 -15.93 -7.59
N GLY A 58 -7.78 -15.92 -7.10
CA GLY A 58 -7.03 -14.69 -6.87
C GLY A 58 -6.70 -14.46 -5.40
N LEU A 59 -6.50 -13.19 -5.04
CA LEU A 59 -6.11 -12.81 -3.68
C LEU A 59 -7.32 -12.61 -2.79
N ARG A 60 -7.18 -13.03 -1.53
CA ARG A 60 -8.19 -12.83 -0.49
C ARG A 60 -7.54 -12.27 0.76
N PHE A 61 -8.32 -11.50 1.51
CA PHE A 61 -7.89 -11.02 2.81
C PHE A 61 -8.06 -12.12 3.86
N ALA A 62 -7.12 -12.20 4.78
CA ALA A 62 -7.16 -13.20 5.84
C ALA A 62 -6.52 -12.69 7.12
N ASP A 63 -7.12 -13.03 8.26
CA ASP A 63 -6.54 -12.72 9.56
C ASP A 63 -5.22 -13.45 9.75
N GLY A 64 -4.24 -12.75 10.30
CA GLY A 64 -2.94 -13.32 10.62
C GLY A 64 -2.03 -13.62 9.43
N ALA A 65 -2.48 -13.35 8.21
CA ALA A 65 -1.66 -13.55 7.02
C ALA A 65 -0.61 -12.46 6.89
N GLN A 66 0.45 -12.74 6.12
CA GLN A 66 1.46 -11.74 5.84
C GLN A 66 0.89 -10.64 4.95
N ALA A 67 1.39 -9.42 5.14
CA ALA A 67 0.78 -8.24 4.53
C ALA A 67 0.74 -8.32 3.00
N PHE A 68 1.87 -8.59 2.35
CA PHE A 68 1.91 -8.49 0.88
C PHE A 68 2.84 -9.50 0.21
N SER A 69 3.21 -10.57 0.91
CA SER A 69 4.14 -11.56 0.35
C SER A 69 3.55 -12.32 -0.85
N GLN A 70 2.24 -12.30 -1.02
CA GLN A 70 1.56 -12.98 -2.12
C GLN A 70 1.44 -12.11 -3.37
N LEU A 71 1.85 -10.84 -3.30
CA LEU A 71 1.79 -9.96 -4.47
C LEU A 71 2.93 -10.28 -5.43
N ALA A 72 2.65 -10.19 -6.72
CA ALA A 72 3.67 -10.35 -7.75
C ALA A 72 4.63 -9.16 -7.68
N ALA A 73 5.86 -9.40 -7.21
CA ALA A 73 6.81 -8.32 -6.94
C ALA A 73 7.11 -7.49 -8.20
N GLY A 74 7.30 -8.15 -9.34
CA GLY A 74 7.61 -7.44 -10.58
C GLY A 74 6.51 -6.54 -11.11
N ASP A 75 5.31 -6.68 -10.58
CA ASP A 75 4.15 -5.87 -10.96
C ASP A 75 3.57 -5.13 -9.76
N SER A 76 4.41 -4.85 -8.78
CA SER A 76 3.98 -4.22 -7.52
C SER A 76 4.85 -3.04 -7.18
N ALA A 77 4.27 -2.11 -6.43
CA ALA A 77 5.00 -1.03 -5.80
C ALA A 77 4.57 -0.91 -4.35
N ILE A 78 5.53 -0.56 -3.51
CA ILE A 78 5.27 -0.27 -2.11
C ILE A 78 5.74 1.15 -1.84
N VAL A 79 4.86 1.96 -1.28
CA VAL A 79 5.21 3.32 -0.90
C VAL A 79 5.01 3.44 0.61
N ALA A 80 6.12 3.70 1.30
CA ALA A 80 6.09 3.89 2.75
C ALA A 80 5.91 5.38 3.05
N LEU A 81 4.88 5.69 3.79
CA LEU A 81 4.53 7.05 4.16
C LEU A 81 4.69 7.24 5.66
N SER A 82 4.41 8.46 6.13
CA SER A 82 4.38 8.75 7.56
C SER A 82 3.50 7.74 8.30
N GLY A 83 3.97 7.23 9.42
CA GLY A 83 3.20 6.29 10.23
C GLY A 83 3.22 4.84 9.75
N THR A 84 4.05 4.52 8.77
CA THR A 84 4.24 3.12 8.36
C THR A 84 4.72 2.32 9.58
N ASP A 85 4.12 1.14 9.76
CA ASP A 85 4.48 0.26 10.87
C ASP A 85 5.90 -0.28 10.68
N PRO A 86 6.81 -0.04 11.62
CA PRO A 86 8.17 -0.59 11.51
C PRO A 86 8.23 -2.11 11.42
N ALA A 87 7.21 -2.82 11.89
CA ALA A 87 7.15 -4.27 11.78
C ALA A 87 7.06 -4.74 10.32
N LEU A 88 6.70 -3.87 9.39
CA LEU A 88 6.61 -4.21 7.98
C LEU A 88 7.93 -4.07 7.22
N ILE A 89 8.97 -3.52 7.84
CA ILE A 89 10.22 -3.21 7.13
C ILE A 89 10.83 -4.44 6.46
N ASP A 90 10.92 -5.55 7.17
CA ASP A 90 11.52 -6.76 6.59
C ASP A 90 10.71 -7.29 5.41
N ALA A 91 9.39 -7.26 5.50
CA ALA A 91 8.53 -7.68 4.40
C ALA A 91 8.65 -6.73 3.20
N ILE A 92 8.76 -5.44 3.45
CA ILE A 92 8.98 -4.44 2.39
C ILE A 92 10.30 -4.71 1.67
N MET A 93 11.36 -4.95 2.43
CA MET A 93 12.68 -5.21 1.83
C MET A 93 12.68 -6.52 1.04
N ALA A 94 12.00 -7.54 1.53
CA ALA A 94 11.88 -8.80 0.80
C ALA A 94 11.22 -8.59 -0.56
N GLN A 95 10.18 -7.77 -0.64
CA GLN A 95 9.53 -7.45 -1.90
C GLN A 95 10.45 -6.62 -2.81
N SER A 96 11.23 -5.70 -2.23
CA SER A 96 12.20 -4.93 -3.00
C SER A 96 13.23 -5.86 -3.68
N TRP A 97 13.77 -6.81 -2.92
CA TRP A 97 14.74 -7.77 -3.47
C TRP A 97 14.13 -8.68 -4.52
N ALA A 98 12.84 -8.93 -4.45
CA ALA A 98 12.13 -9.74 -5.43
C ALA A 98 11.74 -8.98 -6.69
N GLY A 99 11.96 -7.65 -6.73
CA GLY A 99 11.73 -6.85 -7.92
C GLY A 99 10.65 -5.79 -7.83
N ALA A 100 10.02 -5.63 -6.67
CA ALA A 100 9.01 -4.58 -6.49
C ALA A 100 9.66 -3.20 -6.46
N LEU A 101 8.94 -2.20 -6.96
CA LEU A 101 9.34 -0.81 -6.80
C LEU A 101 9.03 -0.39 -5.36
N VAL A 102 10.04 0.05 -4.63
CA VAL A 102 9.86 0.50 -3.24
C VAL A 102 10.32 1.94 -3.11
N LEU A 103 9.46 2.77 -2.59
CA LEU A 103 9.69 4.21 -2.41
C LEU A 103 9.29 4.61 -1.00
N ALA A 104 9.91 5.69 -0.50
CA ALA A 104 9.61 6.21 0.82
C ALA A 104 9.36 7.71 0.76
N GLN A 105 8.49 8.20 1.64
CA GLN A 105 8.30 9.62 1.84
C GLN A 105 9.53 10.21 2.53
N LEU A 106 9.95 11.40 2.13
CA LEU A 106 11.04 12.09 2.81
C LEU A 106 10.71 12.28 4.29
N PRO A 107 11.67 11.95 5.20
CA PRO A 107 11.40 12.05 6.64
C PRO A 107 11.01 13.46 7.10
N SER A 108 11.52 14.49 6.45
CA SER A 108 11.20 15.87 6.81
C SER A 108 9.72 16.20 6.63
N GLY A 109 9.01 15.45 5.80
CA GLY A 109 7.58 15.62 5.60
C GLY A 109 6.73 14.66 6.42
N CYS A 110 7.35 13.85 7.28
CA CYS A 110 6.64 12.82 8.03
C CYS A 110 6.39 13.24 9.47
N TYR A 111 5.17 13.04 9.92
CA TYR A 111 4.85 13.19 11.34
C TYR A 111 5.48 12.05 12.16
N GLU A 112 5.47 10.84 11.61
CA GLU A 112 6.10 9.67 12.22
C GLU A 112 7.07 9.02 11.23
N PRO A 113 8.36 9.41 11.25
CA PRO A 113 9.30 9.02 10.20
C PRO A 113 10.09 7.75 10.47
N ALA A 114 9.88 7.06 11.59
CA ALA A 114 10.75 5.96 12.01
C ALA A 114 10.93 4.89 10.93
N ALA A 115 9.84 4.42 10.32
CA ALA A 115 9.92 3.37 9.31
C ALA A 115 10.57 3.87 8.03
N VAL A 116 10.22 5.09 7.58
CA VAL A 116 10.83 5.62 6.35
C VAL A 116 12.32 5.85 6.54
N GLN A 117 12.76 6.32 7.70
CA GLN A 117 14.18 6.49 8.00
C GLN A 117 14.91 5.14 7.94
N ALA A 118 14.32 4.10 8.50
CA ALA A 118 14.92 2.78 8.48
C ALA A 118 15.03 2.21 7.06
N LEU A 119 14.02 2.44 6.23
CA LEU A 119 14.04 2.02 4.83
C LEU A 119 15.10 2.76 4.03
N ILE A 120 15.21 4.07 4.22
CA ILE A 120 16.24 4.87 3.55
C ILE A 120 17.64 4.38 3.94
N ALA A 121 17.84 4.05 5.21
CA ALA A 121 19.11 3.50 5.67
C ALA A 121 19.45 2.17 4.98
N ARG A 122 18.47 1.47 4.46
CA ARG A 122 18.66 0.22 3.70
C ARG A 122 18.70 0.45 2.19
N GLY A 123 18.74 1.69 1.73
CA GLY A 123 18.91 2.01 0.32
C GLY A 123 17.63 2.33 -0.44
N VAL A 124 16.49 2.44 0.23
CA VAL A 124 15.23 2.80 -0.43
C VAL A 124 15.27 4.28 -0.82
N ALA A 125 14.85 4.57 -2.05
CA ALA A 125 14.77 5.95 -2.54
C ALA A 125 13.61 6.70 -1.87
N ALA A 126 13.83 7.98 -1.59
CA ALA A 126 12.82 8.82 -0.93
C ALA A 126 12.55 10.08 -1.73
N ASP A 127 11.33 10.57 -1.67
CA ASP A 127 10.93 11.79 -2.35
C ASP A 127 9.68 12.38 -1.68
N THR A 128 9.25 13.54 -2.19
CA THR A 128 8.01 14.17 -1.76
C THR A 128 6.81 13.36 -2.24
N PRO A 129 5.65 13.48 -1.58
CA PRO A 129 4.45 12.76 -2.02
C PRO A 129 4.07 13.04 -3.48
N GLN A 130 4.26 14.28 -3.94
CA GLN A 130 3.95 14.65 -5.32
C GLN A 130 4.85 13.91 -6.33
N HIS A 131 6.14 13.82 -6.04
CA HIS A 131 7.08 13.11 -6.90
C HIS A 131 6.86 11.60 -6.83
N LEU A 132 6.50 11.07 -5.66
CA LEU A 132 6.16 9.66 -5.52
C LEU A 132 4.95 9.32 -6.40
N ALA A 133 3.93 10.15 -6.36
CA ALA A 133 2.75 9.97 -7.21
C ALA A 133 3.11 10.00 -8.69
N SER A 134 4.02 10.90 -9.09
CA SER A 134 4.49 10.98 -10.47
C SER A 134 5.21 9.71 -10.90
N GLN A 135 6.05 9.15 -10.04
CA GLN A 135 6.76 7.91 -10.33
C GLN A 135 5.81 6.73 -10.49
N LEU A 136 4.78 6.65 -9.64
CA LEU A 136 3.77 5.61 -9.77
C LEU A 136 2.97 5.77 -11.06
N ALA A 137 2.63 6.98 -11.44
CA ALA A 137 1.90 7.24 -12.66
C ALA A 137 2.70 6.83 -13.91
N LYS A 138 4.01 6.98 -13.86
CA LYS A 138 4.88 6.52 -14.97
C LYS A 138 4.95 5.01 -15.05
N ARG A 139 4.98 4.33 -13.91
CA ARG A 139 5.06 2.87 -13.85
C ARG A 139 3.75 2.24 -14.29
N TRP A 140 2.63 2.82 -13.87
CA TRP A 140 1.30 2.38 -14.26
C TRP A 140 0.55 3.59 -14.83
N PRO A 141 0.69 3.84 -16.14
CA PRO A 141 0.01 4.97 -16.76
C PRO A 141 -1.48 4.95 -16.47
N GLY A 142 -2.06 6.11 -16.33
CA GLY A 142 -3.44 6.26 -15.97
C GLY A 142 -4.35 5.46 -16.88
N ARG A 143 -5.38 4.88 -16.30
CA ARG A 143 -6.34 4.07 -17.03
C ARG A 143 -7.31 4.88 -17.86
N LYS A 144 -7.34 6.18 -17.64
CA LYS A 144 -8.25 7.03 -18.37
C LYS A 144 -8.08 6.93 -19.87
N GLY A 145 -6.85 6.69 -20.34
CA GLY A 145 -6.61 6.49 -21.76
C GLY A 145 -7.26 5.23 -22.29
N SER A 146 -7.20 4.15 -21.50
CA SER A 146 -7.82 2.89 -21.88
C SER A 146 -9.30 2.87 -21.58
N GLU A 147 -9.74 3.73 -20.68
CA GLU A 147 -11.16 3.87 -20.35
C GLU A 147 -11.91 4.73 -21.36
N ALA A 148 -11.17 5.54 -22.03
CA ALA A 148 -11.74 6.47 -23.00
C ALA A 148 -12.38 5.77 -24.18
#